data_36624cffc39e05c4ef5249b54393c014
#
_entry.id   36624cffc39e05c4ef5249b54393c014
#
_cell.length_a   1.000
_cell.length_b   1.000
_cell.length_c   1.000
_cell.angle_alpha   90.00
_cell.angle_beta   90.00
_cell.angle_gamma   90.00
#
_symmetry.space_group_name_H-M   'P 1'
#
loop_
_entity.id
_entity.type
_entity.pdbx_description
1 polymer ?
#
loop_
_entity_poly.entity_id
_entity_poly.type
_entity_poly.pdbx_seq_one_letter_code
_entity_poly.pdbx_strand_id
1 'polypeptide(L)'
;MATGFETVRVAAVQATPVILDGEATLEKAVRLLAEAAAEGVRLAVLPETFLSVYPSNAWARQAASFGGSDELWERMWESSVEVPGPAVDRLAEACREHDLYCAIGVNERELERPGTLYNALLLIGPEGLISKHRKLMPTHHERLFHGIGAGDDLGVADTPVGRIGGLICWENRMPLARWAVYQGGPQIWLAPTADDSDGWIASMRHIAIESGAFVVSAPQYIPRTAFPSDFPLELPEAETFGRGGACIAEPAWGELLAGPLYGEEGMVIADCDLRKGLHAKRWFDAVGHYARADVLAPPTEGDGIRGLAPPDPR
;
A
#
# COMPACT_ATOMS: atom_id res chain seq x y z
N MET A 1 -2.98 4.16 30.11
CA MET A 1 -3.27 4.38 28.68
C MET A 1 -1.98 4.90 28.06
N ALA A 2 -1.46 4.23 27.03
CA ALA A 2 -0.33 4.75 26.27
C ALA A 2 -0.71 6.14 25.74
N THR A 3 0.21 7.07 25.77
CA THR A 3 -0.05 8.48 25.39
C THR A 3 -0.32 8.67 23.90
N GLY A 4 -0.27 7.59 23.10
CA GLY A 4 -0.47 7.61 21.64
C GLY A 4 0.62 8.33 20.84
N PHE A 5 1.75 8.68 21.49
CA PHE A 5 2.85 9.44 20.91
C PHE A 5 4.22 8.82 21.23
N GLU A 6 4.30 7.50 21.16
CA GLU A 6 5.55 6.78 21.36
C GLU A 6 6.39 6.78 20.07
N THR A 7 7.68 6.45 20.21
CA THR A 7 8.54 6.21 19.04
C THR A 7 8.30 4.79 18.56
N VAL A 8 8.01 4.65 17.28
CA VAL A 8 7.79 3.36 16.60
C VAL A 8 8.88 3.15 15.57
N ARG A 9 9.56 2.00 15.66
CA ARG A 9 10.53 1.58 14.63
C ARG A 9 9.77 0.91 13.50
N VAL A 10 9.87 1.47 12.30
CA VAL A 10 9.15 1.02 11.10
C VAL A 10 10.11 0.62 10.00
N ALA A 11 9.69 -0.32 9.14
CA ALA A 11 10.43 -0.72 7.95
C ALA A 11 9.56 -0.59 6.69
N ALA A 12 10.11 -0.01 5.63
CA ALA A 12 9.63 -0.19 4.27
C ALA A 12 10.46 -1.30 3.61
N VAL A 13 9.82 -2.41 3.34
CA VAL A 13 10.44 -3.61 2.77
C VAL A 13 10.36 -3.55 1.25
N GLN A 14 11.52 -3.54 0.61
CA GLN A 14 11.64 -3.62 -0.85
C GLN A 14 12.04 -5.04 -1.23
N ALA A 15 11.12 -5.78 -1.81
CA ALA A 15 11.34 -7.17 -2.11
C ALA A 15 10.72 -7.59 -3.44
N THR A 16 11.28 -8.62 -4.02
CA THR A 16 10.80 -9.29 -5.23
C THR A 16 9.88 -10.45 -4.82
N PRO A 17 8.64 -10.56 -5.29
CA PRO A 17 7.84 -11.76 -5.08
C PRO A 17 8.45 -12.97 -5.80
N VAL A 18 8.12 -14.18 -5.40
CA VAL A 18 8.29 -15.35 -6.26
C VAL A 18 7.13 -15.32 -7.25
N ILE A 19 7.42 -14.84 -8.46
CA ILE A 19 6.39 -14.46 -9.45
C ILE A 19 5.50 -15.65 -9.79
N LEU A 20 4.17 -15.47 -9.62
CA LEU A 20 3.12 -16.48 -9.83
C LEU A 20 3.21 -17.71 -8.89
N ASP A 21 3.94 -17.57 -7.79
CA ASP A 21 3.98 -18.59 -6.71
C ASP A 21 3.62 -17.91 -5.38
N GLY A 22 2.34 -17.99 -5.02
CA GLY A 22 1.80 -17.34 -3.82
C GLY A 22 2.32 -17.97 -2.53
N GLU A 23 2.52 -19.29 -2.49
CA GLU A 23 3.01 -20.01 -1.31
C GLU A 23 4.48 -19.67 -1.03
N ALA A 24 5.33 -19.76 -2.04
CA ALA A 24 6.75 -19.39 -1.89
C ALA A 24 6.92 -17.90 -1.53
N THR A 25 6.06 -17.02 -2.06
CA THR A 25 6.06 -15.59 -1.70
C THR A 25 5.57 -15.38 -0.27
N LEU A 26 4.57 -16.12 0.19
CA LEU A 26 4.11 -16.08 1.59
C LEU A 26 5.23 -16.46 2.55
N GLU A 27 5.93 -17.57 2.31
CA GLU A 27 7.05 -17.97 3.13
C GLU A 27 8.23 -16.96 3.06
N LYS A 28 8.41 -16.30 1.92
CA LYS A 28 9.36 -15.17 1.82
C LYS A 28 8.91 -14.00 2.67
N ALA A 29 7.62 -13.64 2.66
CA ALA A 29 7.08 -12.58 3.51
C ALA A 29 7.31 -12.87 4.99
N VAL A 30 7.03 -14.09 5.43
CA VAL A 30 7.27 -14.54 6.82
C VAL A 30 8.74 -14.39 7.22
N ARG A 31 9.68 -14.78 6.36
CA ARG A 31 11.13 -14.58 6.62
C ARG A 31 11.49 -13.10 6.73
N LEU A 32 10.97 -12.26 5.83
CA LEU A 32 11.20 -10.81 5.86
C LEU A 32 10.64 -10.15 7.14
N LEU A 33 9.51 -10.64 7.66
CA LEU A 33 8.98 -10.21 8.95
C LEU A 33 9.90 -10.60 10.12
N ALA A 34 10.44 -11.81 10.10
CA ALA A 34 11.42 -12.25 11.10
C ALA A 34 12.71 -11.41 11.05
N GLU A 35 13.21 -11.12 9.86
CA GLU A 35 14.38 -10.25 9.67
C GLU A 35 14.10 -8.82 10.17
N ALA A 36 12.93 -8.25 9.86
CA ALA A 36 12.52 -6.94 10.37
C ALA A 36 12.42 -6.92 11.89
N ALA A 37 11.85 -7.98 12.49
CA ALA A 37 11.76 -8.12 13.95
C ALA A 37 13.15 -8.20 14.62
N ALA A 38 14.11 -8.89 14.00
CA ALA A 38 15.49 -8.95 14.50
C ALA A 38 16.16 -7.56 14.55
N GLU A 39 15.73 -6.62 13.71
CA GLU A 39 16.15 -5.22 13.72
C GLU A 39 15.31 -4.34 14.68
N GLY A 40 14.41 -4.95 15.46
CA GLY A 40 13.53 -4.25 16.41
C GLY A 40 12.35 -3.51 15.75
N VAL A 41 12.01 -3.83 14.51
CA VAL A 41 10.87 -3.25 13.80
C VAL A 41 9.56 -3.69 14.44
N ARG A 42 8.63 -2.75 14.59
CA ARG A 42 7.29 -2.98 15.13
C ARG A 42 6.19 -2.89 14.06
N LEU A 43 6.49 -2.29 12.92
CA LEU A 43 5.61 -2.23 11.75
C LEU A 43 6.44 -2.40 10.50
N ALA A 44 6.21 -3.48 9.76
CA ALA A 44 6.81 -3.72 8.45
C ALA A 44 5.76 -3.51 7.35
N VAL A 45 6.12 -2.76 6.32
CA VAL A 45 5.28 -2.49 5.14
C VAL A 45 5.89 -3.18 3.94
N LEU A 46 5.16 -4.13 3.37
CA LEU A 46 5.53 -4.89 2.17
C LEU A 46 4.84 -4.31 0.92
N PRO A 47 5.35 -4.61 -0.28
CA PRO A 47 4.86 -4.00 -1.52
C PRO A 47 3.40 -4.27 -1.87
N GLU A 48 2.87 -3.47 -2.81
CA GLU A 48 1.60 -3.67 -3.50
C GLU A 48 1.56 -5.02 -4.22
N THR A 49 0.45 -5.77 -4.11
CA THR A 49 0.25 -7.10 -4.71
C THR A 49 1.46 -8.04 -4.58
N PHE A 50 2.12 -7.97 -3.43
CA PHE A 50 3.32 -8.78 -3.18
C PHE A 50 3.01 -10.27 -3.23
N LEU A 51 1.88 -10.69 -2.65
CA LEU A 51 1.41 -12.06 -2.83
C LEU A 51 0.75 -12.20 -4.20
N SER A 52 1.40 -12.92 -5.07
CA SER A 52 1.24 -13.23 -6.47
C SER A 52 2.13 -12.36 -7.37
N VAL A 53 1.60 -11.37 -8.06
CA VAL A 53 2.35 -10.50 -8.97
C VAL A 53 1.58 -9.22 -9.25
N TYR A 54 2.29 -8.10 -9.43
CA TYR A 54 1.71 -6.87 -9.96
C TYR A 54 1.62 -6.95 -11.49
N PRO A 55 0.44 -6.72 -12.10
CA PRO A 55 0.29 -6.69 -13.56
C PRO A 55 0.97 -5.46 -14.15
N SER A 56 2.29 -5.54 -14.34
CA SER A 56 3.11 -4.44 -14.80
C SER A 56 2.72 -3.99 -16.22
N ASN A 57 2.72 -2.67 -16.42
CA ASN A 57 2.55 -2.05 -17.74
C ASN A 57 3.43 -2.66 -18.84
N ALA A 58 4.61 -3.14 -18.47
CA ALA A 58 5.58 -3.67 -19.41
C ALA A 58 5.07 -4.90 -20.19
N TRP A 59 4.32 -5.78 -19.53
CA TRP A 59 3.84 -7.05 -20.13
C TRP A 59 2.31 -7.18 -20.09
N ALA A 60 1.62 -6.54 -19.16
CA ALA A 60 0.18 -6.71 -18.97
C ALA A 60 -0.67 -6.31 -20.19
N ARG A 61 -0.16 -5.43 -21.06
CA ARG A 61 -0.86 -5.05 -22.30
C ARG A 61 -1.12 -6.21 -23.24
N GLN A 62 -0.28 -7.24 -23.22
CA GLN A 62 -0.48 -8.43 -24.05
C GLN A 62 -1.73 -9.22 -23.63
N ALA A 63 -2.13 -9.11 -22.36
CA ALA A 63 -3.34 -9.72 -21.84
C ALA A 63 -4.63 -9.09 -22.38
N ALA A 64 -4.57 -7.96 -23.07
CA ALA A 64 -5.73 -7.34 -23.69
C ALA A 64 -6.19 -8.05 -24.98
N SER A 65 -5.36 -8.95 -25.55
CA SER A 65 -5.77 -9.75 -26.69
C SER A 65 -6.64 -10.93 -26.25
N PHE A 66 -7.77 -11.13 -26.97
CA PHE A 66 -8.71 -12.19 -26.67
C PHE A 66 -8.03 -13.58 -26.79
N GLY A 67 -8.08 -14.37 -25.71
CA GLY A 67 -7.47 -15.71 -25.65
C GLY A 67 -5.94 -15.75 -25.45
N GLY A 68 -5.26 -14.60 -25.36
CA GLY A 68 -3.79 -14.54 -25.24
C GLY A 68 -3.27 -14.54 -23.79
N SER A 69 -4.14 -14.61 -22.79
CA SER A 69 -3.75 -14.42 -21.38
C SER A 69 -4.42 -15.39 -20.41
N ASP A 70 -5.12 -16.40 -20.91
CA ASP A 70 -5.87 -17.34 -20.06
C ASP A 70 -4.94 -18.05 -19.06
N GLU A 71 -3.78 -18.52 -19.52
CA GLU A 71 -2.78 -19.16 -18.66
C GLU A 71 -2.24 -18.18 -17.59
N LEU A 72 -1.95 -16.94 -17.95
CA LEU A 72 -1.53 -15.94 -16.97
C LEU A 72 -2.61 -15.68 -15.93
N TRP A 73 -3.85 -15.53 -16.39
CA TRP A 73 -4.99 -15.31 -15.50
C TRP A 73 -5.20 -16.47 -14.53
N GLU A 74 -5.15 -17.71 -15.02
CA GLU A 74 -5.28 -18.92 -14.22
C GLU A 74 -4.18 -18.98 -13.15
N ARG A 75 -2.92 -18.78 -13.54
CA ARG A 75 -1.77 -18.77 -12.61
C ARG A 75 -1.85 -17.61 -11.62
N MET A 76 -2.32 -16.44 -12.02
CA MET A 76 -2.57 -15.32 -11.11
C MET A 76 -3.67 -15.64 -10.10
N TRP A 77 -4.75 -16.27 -10.56
CA TRP A 77 -5.86 -16.71 -9.71
C TRP A 77 -5.39 -17.73 -8.67
N GLU A 78 -4.66 -18.74 -9.10
CA GLU A 78 -4.17 -19.82 -8.23
C GLU A 78 -3.18 -19.29 -7.17
N SER A 79 -2.31 -18.35 -7.56
CA SER A 79 -1.34 -17.73 -6.66
C SER A 79 -1.91 -16.60 -5.80
N SER A 80 -3.18 -16.22 -5.98
CA SER A 80 -3.89 -15.19 -5.19
C SER A 80 -4.44 -15.77 -3.90
N VAL A 81 -4.79 -14.91 -2.95
CA VAL A 81 -5.20 -15.29 -1.60
C VAL A 81 -6.67 -14.97 -1.31
N GLU A 82 -7.27 -15.74 -0.44
CA GLU A 82 -8.56 -15.46 0.17
C GLU A 82 -8.37 -14.58 1.41
N VAL A 83 -9.29 -13.64 1.64
CA VAL A 83 -9.25 -12.76 2.81
C VAL A 83 -10.64 -12.67 3.45
N PRO A 84 -10.80 -13.24 4.67
CA PRO A 84 -9.84 -14.01 5.45
C PRO A 84 -9.49 -15.37 4.84
N GLY A 85 -8.34 -15.93 5.21
CA GLY A 85 -7.92 -17.24 4.71
C GLY A 85 -6.56 -17.67 5.24
N PRO A 86 -6.07 -18.87 4.83
CA PRO A 86 -4.88 -19.49 5.40
C PRO A 86 -3.60 -18.62 5.31
N ALA A 87 -3.45 -17.86 4.22
CA ALA A 87 -2.30 -16.96 4.07
C ALA A 87 -2.32 -15.82 5.09
N VAL A 88 -3.51 -15.28 5.40
CA VAL A 88 -3.68 -14.25 6.42
C VAL A 88 -3.40 -14.82 7.81
N ASP A 89 -3.87 -16.04 8.09
CA ASP A 89 -3.63 -16.73 9.36
C ASP A 89 -2.12 -16.97 9.58
N ARG A 90 -1.40 -17.38 8.51
CA ARG A 90 0.05 -17.61 8.55
C ARG A 90 0.84 -16.32 8.80
N LEU A 91 0.43 -15.20 8.19
CA LEU A 91 1.01 -13.88 8.47
C LEU A 91 0.72 -13.41 9.89
N ALA A 92 -0.50 -13.62 10.39
CA ALA A 92 -0.88 -13.29 11.76
C ALA A 92 -0.10 -14.10 12.79
N GLU A 93 0.20 -15.36 12.48
CA GLU A 93 1.07 -16.21 13.32
C GLU A 93 2.49 -15.63 13.40
N ALA A 94 3.08 -15.23 12.26
CA ALA A 94 4.37 -14.58 12.24
C ALA A 94 4.37 -13.23 12.99
N CYS A 95 3.31 -12.42 12.84
CA CYS A 95 3.14 -11.19 13.61
C CYS A 95 3.10 -11.45 15.11
N ARG A 96 2.42 -12.50 15.53
CA ARG A 96 2.31 -12.89 16.95
C ARG A 96 3.65 -13.42 17.49
N GLU A 97 4.35 -14.24 16.71
CA GLU A 97 5.65 -14.81 17.09
C GLU A 97 6.68 -13.70 17.33
N HIS A 98 6.65 -12.67 16.51
CA HIS A 98 7.64 -11.60 16.51
C HIS A 98 7.17 -10.28 17.15
N ASP A 99 5.96 -10.23 17.69
CA ASP A 99 5.34 -9.03 18.29
C ASP A 99 5.45 -7.79 17.38
N LEU A 100 5.06 -7.93 16.10
CA LEU A 100 5.07 -6.86 15.12
C LEU A 100 3.76 -6.79 14.34
N TYR A 101 3.57 -5.68 13.61
CA TYR A 101 2.48 -5.44 12.67
C TYR A 101 3.02 -5.53 11.24
N CYS A 102 2.21 -6.11 10.36
CA CYS A 102 2.51 -6.26 8.95
C CYS A 102 1.45 -5.55 8.11
N ALA A 103 1.88 -4.66 7.21
CA ALA A 103 1.06 -4.17 6.13
C ALA A 103 1.55 -4.79 4.83
N ILE A 104 0.67 -5.45 4.05
CA ILE A 104 1.06 -6.19 2.85
C ILE A 104 0.03 -6.05 1.75
N GLY A 105 0.50 -5.78 0.53
CA GLY A 105 -0.32 -5.82 -0.67
C GLY A 105 -0.51 -7.27 -1.17
N VAL A 106 -1.73 -7.61 -1.53
CA VAL A 106 -2.08 -8.93 -2.05
C VAL A 106 -2.99 -8.84 -3.27
N ASN A 107 -2.96 -9.86 -4.13
CA ASN A 107 -4.07 -10.15 -5.02
C ASN A 107 -5.08 -10.98 -4.23
N GLU A 108 -6.24 -10.40 -3.94
CA GLU A 108 -7.35 -11.08 -3.26
C GLU A 108 -8.26 -11.73 -4.29
N ARG A 109 -8.57 -13.01 -4.12
CA ARG A 109 -9.58 -13.74 -4.90
C ARG A 109 -10.86 -13.91 -4.08
N GLU A 110 -12.00 -13.81 -4.76
CA GLU A 110 -13.31 -14.00 -4.15
C GLU A 110 -13.92 -15.32 -4.64
N LEU A 111 -14.06 -16.29 -3.73
CA LEU A 111 -14.54 -17.64 -4.09
C LEU A 111 -16.02 -17.67 -4.50
N GLU A 112 -16.86 -16.83 -3.90
CA GLU A 112 -18.28 -16.77 -4.21
C GLU A 112 -18.54 -16.25 -5.65
N ARG A 113 -17.61 -15.45 -6.16
CA ARG A 113 -17.63 -14.91 -7.52
C ARG A 113 -16.29 -15.16 -8.20
N PRO A 114 -15.98 -16.42 -8.53
CA PRO A 114 -14.71 -16.76 -9.16
C PRO A 114 -14.54 -16.01 -10.49
N GLY A 115 -13.31 -15.58 -10.75
CA GLY A 115 -12.98 -14.78 -11.92
C GLY A 115 -12.82 -13.27 -11.63
N THR A 116 -12.95 -12.82 -10.37
CA THR A 116 -12.62 -11.46 -9.96
C THR A 116 -11.47 -11.47 -8.96
N LEU A 117 -10.41 -10.72 -9.28
CA LEU A 117 -9.31 -10.40 -8.38
C LEU A 117 -9.41 -8.96 -7.90
N TYR A 118 -8.94 -8.69 -6.70
CA TYR A 118 -8.81 -7.34 -6.18
C TYR A 118 -7.37 -7.08 -5.74
N ASN A 119 -6.88 -5.90 -6.04
CA ASN A 119 -5.66 -5.38 -5.43
C ASN A 119 -6.03 -4.89 -4.03
N ALA A 120 -5.51 -5.55 -3.00
CA ALA A 120 -5.88 -5.25 -1.63
C ALA A 120 -4.65 -5.02 -0.74
N LEU A 121 -4.79 -4.09 0.22
CA LEU A 121 -3.85 -3.84 1.30
C LEU A 121 -4.41 -4.42 2.59
N LEU A 122 -3.65 -5.27 3.24
CA LEU A 122 -3.98 -5.86 4.52
C LEU A 122 -3.11 -5.25 5.61
N LEU A 123 -3.71 -4.93 6.75
CA LEU A 123 -3.01 -4.65 7.99
C LEU A 123 -3.28 -5.80 8.95
N ILE A 124 -2.22 -6.47 9.38
CA ILE A 124 -2.25 -7.67 10.19
C ILE A 124 -1.39 -7.43 11.44
N GLY A 125 -1.87 -7.86 12.58
CA GLY A 125 -1.14 -7.78 13.85
C GLY A 125 -1.13 -9.11 14.59
N PRO A 126 -0.58 -9.14 15.80
CA PRO A 126 -0.61 -10.31 16.68
C PRO A 126 -2.03 -10.86 16.93
N GLU A 127 -3.03 -10.01 16.87
CA GLU A 127 -4.45 -10.33 17.04
C GLU A 127 -5.12 -10.90 15.77
N GLY A 128 -4.47 -10.84 14.62
CA GLY A 128 -4.99 -11.28 13.33
C GLY A 128 -5.16 -10.15 12.33
N LEU A 129 -6.08 -10.31 11.38
CA LEU A 129 -6.44 -9.28 10.41
C LEU A 129 -7.13 -8.09 11.10
N ILE A 130 -6.54 -6.90 11.01
CA ILE A 130 -7.04 -5.67 11.61
C ILE A 130 -7.89 -4.90 10.60
N SER A 131 -7.39 -4.72 9.38
CA SER A 131 -8.11 -4.04 8.31
C SER A 131 -7.73 -4.59 6.94
N LYS A 132 -8.67 -4.45 6.00
CA LYS A 132 -8.49 -4.76 4.59
C LYS A 132 -9.03 -3.58 3.79
N HIS A 133 -8.25 -3.10 2.83
CA HIS A 133 -8.65 -2.09 1.87
C HIS A 133 -8.49 -2.63 0.45
N ARG A 134 -9.58 -2.66 -0.33
CA ARG A 134 -9.55 -2.96 -1.75
C ARG A 134 -9.36 -1.68 -2.55
N LYS A 135 -8.37 -1.65 -3.42
CA LYS A 135 -8.03 -0.48 -4.24
C LYS A 135 -9.25 0.11 -4.95
N LEU A 136 -9.53 1.40 -4.69
CA LEU A 136 -10.69 2.11 -5.24
C LEU A 136 -10.71 2.12 -6.76
N MET A 137 -9.55 2.32 -7.37
CA MET A 137 -9.42 2.44 -8.82
C MET A 137 -8.15 1.74 -9.29
N PRO A 138 -8.26 0.60 -9.95
CA PRO A 138 -7.12 -0.06 -10.59
C PRO A 138 -6.46 0.87 -11.62
N THR A 139 -5.12 0.92 -11.59
CA THR A 139 -4.35 1.83 -12.42
C THR A 139 -4.17 1.26 -13.82
N HIS A 140 -4.66 1.98 -14.83
CA HIS A 140 -4.43 1.71 -16.26
C HIS A 140 -4.56 0.22 -16.63
N HIS A 141 -3.47 -0.56 -16.70
CA HIS A 141 -3.47 -1.98 -17.08
C HIS A 141 -4.04 -2.90 -16.00
N GLU A 142 -4.02 -2.50 -14.75
CA GLU A 142 -4.64 -3.28 -13.68
C GLU A 142 -6.13 -3.52 -13.95
N ARG A 143 -6.79 -2.63 -14.72
CA ARG A 143 -8.21 -2.77 -15.10
C ARG A 143 -8.51 -4.01 -15.94
N LEU A 144 -7.48 -4.65 -16.48
CA LEU A 144 -7.62 -5.94 -17.18
C LEU A 144 -7.68 -7.11 -16.19
N PHE A 145 -7.26 -6.90 -14.95
CA PHE A 145 -7.06 -7.94 -13.93
C PHE A 145 -7.88 -7.72 -12.68
N HIS A 146 -8.01 -6.47 -12.22
CA HIS A 146 -8.57 -6.16 -10.91
C HIS A 146 -9.94 -5.49 -10.99
N GLY A 147 -10.82 -5.90 -10.09
CA GLY A 147 -12.08 -5.23 -9.79
C GLY A 147 -11.87 -3.92 -9.01
N ILE A 148 -12.92 -3.13 -8.92
CA ILE A 148 -12.96 -1.83 -8.24
C ILE A 148 -13.39 -2.07 -6.78
N GLY A 149 -12.65 -1.49 -5.83
CA GLY A 149 -13.03 -1.47 -4.41
C GLY A 149 -14.26 -0.62 -4.14
N ALA A 150 -15.06 -1.01 -3.16
CA ALA A 150 -16.31 -0.30 -2.81
C ALA A 150 -16.06 1.03 -2.09
N GLY A 151 -14.91 1.16 -1.39
CA GLY A 151 -14.53 2.37 -0.66
C GLY A 151 -15.16 2.50 0.74
N ASP A 152 -15.95 1.53 1.16
CA ASP A 152 -16.51 1.43 2.51
C ASP A 152 -15.48 1.01 3.58
N ASP A 153 -14.30 0.62 3.13
CA ASP A 153 -13.15 0.20 3.92
C ASP A 153 -12.07 1.29 4.09
N LEU A 154 -12.34 2.50 3.57
CA LEU A 154 -11.46 3.65 3.78
C LEU A 154 -11.45 4.08 5.24
N GLY A 155 -10.27 4.06 5.87
CA GLY A 155 -10.22 4.43 7.28
C GLY A 155 -8.83 4.37 7.88
N VAL A 156 -8.82 4.47 9.21
CA VAL A 156 -7.63 4.42 10.06
C VAL A 156 -7.88 3.40 11.15
N ALA A 157 -6.93 2.49 11.34
CA ALA A 157 -6.94 1.51 12.41
C ALA A 157 -6.18 2.05 13.63
N ASP A 158 -6.78 1.93 14.81
CA ASP A 158 -6.11 2.17 16.09
C ASP A 158 -5.33 0.91 16.48
N THR A 159 -4.01 1.05 16.65
CA THR A 159 -3.13 -0.06 17.05
C THR A 159 -2.20 0.37 18.18
N PRO A 160 -1.59 -0.57 18.90
CA PRO A 160 -0.54 -0.26 19.88
C PRO A 160 0.68 0.48 19.31
N VAL A 161 0.91 0.40 18.01
CA VAL A 161 2.01 1.10 17.33
C VAL A 161 1.57 2.41 16.65
N GLY A 162 0.37 2.90 16.99
CA GLY A 162 -0.18 4.16 16.49
C GLY A 162 -1.41 3.99 15.61
N ARG A 163 -1.93 5.12 15.14
CA ARG A 163 -3.06 5.18 14.22
C ARG A 163 -2.54 5.01 12.80
N ILE A 164 -2.93 3.92 12.15
CA ILE A 164 -2.41 3.53 10.85
C ILE A 164 -3.51 3.67 9.80
N GLY A 165 -3.23 4.45 8.76
CA GLY A 165 -4.05 4.55 7.56
C GLY A 165 -3.17 4.52 6.33
N GLY A 166 -3.75 4.53 5.14
CA GLY A 166 -2.96 4.53 3.91
C GLY A 166 -3.79 4.21 2.69
N LEU A 167 -3.14 4.25 1.55
CA LEU A 167 -3.73 3.99 0.24
C LEU A 167 -2.73 3.24 -0.65
N ILE A 168 -3.25 2.49 -1.61
CA ILE A 168 -2.44 1.67 -2.52
C ILE A 168 -2.00 2.52 -3.72
N CYS A 169 -0.69 2.64 -3.94
CA CYS A 169 -0.10 3.16 -5.17
C CYS A 169 -0.73 4.50 -5.63
N TRP A 170 -1.24 4.59 -6.83
CA TRP A 170 -1.78 5.84 -7.39
C TRP A 170 -3.09 6.33 -6.76
N GLU A 171 -3.73 5.58 -5.89
CA GLU A 171 -4.77 6.14 -5.01
C GLU A 171 -4.21 7.31 -4.18
N ASN A 172 -2.91 7.25 -3.83
CA ASN A 172 -2.20 8.34 -3.18
C ASN A 172 -2.17 9.63 -3.99
N ARG A 173 -2.50 9.59 -5.28
CA ARG A 173 -2.68 10.77 -6.15
C ARG A 173 -4.12 11.26 -6.23
N MET A 174 -5.07 10.58 -5.56
CA MET A 174 -6.48 10.97 -5.49
C MET A 174 -6.69 11.88 -4.26
N PRO A 175 -6.87 13.22 -4.44
CA PRO A 175 -6.93 14.13 -3.28
C PRO A 175 -8.08 13.83 -2.33
N LEU A 176 -9.24 13.43 -2.85
CA LEU A 176 -10.42 13.12 -2.02
C LEU A 176 -10.29 11.80 -1.28
N ALA A 177 -9.58 10.79 -1.84
CA ALA A 177 -9.29 9.56 -1.14
C ALA A 177 -8.35 9.81 0.05
N ARG A 178 -7.28 10.61 -0.15
CA ARG A 178 -6.42 11.04 0.96
C ARG A 178 -7.21 11.79 2.02
N TRP A 179 -8.04 12.76 1.59
CA TRP A 179 -8.88 13.53 2.50
C TRP A 179 -9.78 12.62 3.36
N ALA A 180 -10.40 11.60 2.76
CA ALA A 180 -11.27 10.67 3.47
C ALA A 180 -10.49 9.94 4.60
N VAL A 181 -9.29 9.44 4.30
CA VAL A 181 -8.44 8.77 5.30
C VAL A 181 -7.90 9.75 6.34
N TYR A 182 -7.56 11.00 5.95
CA TYR A 182 -7.08 12.02 6.90
C TYR A 182 -8.10 12.33 8.00
N GLN A 183 -9.41 12.22 7.72
CA GLN A 183 -10.46 12.39 8.73
C GLN A 183 -10.27 11.45 9.92
N GLY A 184 -9.70 10.28 9.69
CA GLY A 184 -9.32 9.32 10.72
C GLY A 184 -8.10 9.74 11.54
N GLY A 185 -7.34 10.75 11.15
CA GLY A 185 -6.16 11.26 11.86
C GLY A 185 -5.01 10.25 11.93
N PRO A 186 -4.51 9.71 10.82
CA PRO A 186 -3.40 8.78 10.83
C PRO A 186 -2.13 9.41 11.41
N GLN A 187 -1.32 8.59 12.08
CA GLN A 187 0.04 8.93 12.56
C GLN A 187 1.10 8.30 11.66
N ILE A 188 0.75 7.14 11.07
CA ILE A 188 1.56 6.43 10.07
C ILE A 188 0.69 6.20 8.84
N TRP A 189 1.22 6.55 7.68
CA TRP A 189 0.60 6.42 6.38
C TRP A 189 1.30 5.32 5.58
N LEU A 190 0.55 4.31 5.19
CA LEU A 190 1.00 3.19 4.37
C LEU A 190 0.87 3.55 2.89
N ALA A 191 1.94 3.33 2.12
CA ALA A 191 1.96 3.59 0.69
C ALA A 191 2.69 2.48 -0.09
N PRO A 192 2.17 1.22 -0.07
CA PRO A 192 2.68 0.17 -0.92
C PRO A 192 2.42 0.53 -2.39
N THR A 193 3.37 0.23 -3.26
CA THR A 193 3.32 0.69 -4.66
C THR A 193 4.11 -0.20 -5.61
N ALA A 194 3.75 -0.11 -6.91
CA ALA A 194 4.58 -0.53 -8.03
C ALA A 194 5.17 0.67 -8.80
N ASP A 195 4.88 1.91 -8.39
CA ASP A 195 5.49 3.12 -8.99
C ASP A 195 6.89 3.34 -8.42
N ASP A 196 7.88 3.33 -9.27
CA ASP A 196 9.29 3.51 -8.97
C ASP A 196 9.86 4.86 -9.48
N SER A 197 8.99 5.79 -9.88
CA SER A 197 9.37 7.09 -10.43
C SER A 197 9.85 8.08 -9.37
N ASP A 198 10.68 9.04 -9.78
CA ASP A 198 11.09 10.16 -8.89
C ASP A 198 9.89 11.02 -8.47
N GLY A 199 8.84 11.10 -9.32
CA GLY A 199 7.58 11.75 -9.00
C GLY A 199 6.82 11.07 -7.87
N TRP A 200 7.03 9.76 -7.66
CA TRP A 200 6.48 9.03 -6.53
C TRP A 200 7.11 9.50 -5.21
N ILE A 201 8.42 9.59 -5.15
CA ILE A 201 9.14 10.08 -3.96
C ILE A 201 8.69 11.50 -3.59
N ALA A 202 8.54 12.38 -4.59
CA ALA A 202 8.00 13.72 -4.37
C ALA A 202 6.57 13.70 -3.78
N SER A 203 5.73 12.79 -4.26
CA SER A 203 4.37 12.58 -3.73
C SER A 203 4.40 12.10 -2.27
N MET A 204 5.28 11.16 -1.91
CA MET A 204 5.40 10.66 -0.54
C MET A 204 5.81 11.76 0.44
N ARG A 205 6.76 12.59 0.04
CA ARG A 205 7.17 13.77 0.83
C ARG A 205 6.03 14.77 1.00
N HIS A 206 5.28 15.04 -0.07
CA HIS A 206 4.11 15.91 -0.02
C HIS A 206 3.02 15.35 0.91
N ILE A 207 2.70 14.06 0.80
CA ILE A 207 1.68 13.42 1.63
C ILE A 207 2.07 13.44 3.10
N ALA A 208 3.34 13.27 3.43
CA ALA A 208 3.81 13.37 4.81
C ALA A 208 3.52 14.76 5.41
N ILE A 209 3.79 15.83 4.65
CA ILE A 209 3.50 17.21 5.06
C ILE A 209 1.97 17.43 5.16
N GLU A 210 1.23 17.02 4.14
CA GLU A 210 -0.22 17.25 4.03
C GLU A 210 -1.02 16.53 5.13
N SER A 211 -0.65 15.27 5.43
CA SER A 211 -1.31 14.45 6.45
C SER A 211 -0.85 14.73 7.87
N GLY A 212 0.36 15.28 8.04
CA GLY A 212 1.04 15.31 9.33
C GLY A 212 1.35 13.91 9.90
N ALA A 213 1.54 12.91 9.02
CA ALA A 213 1.86 11.52 9.36
C ALA A 213 3.21 11.10 8.77
N PHE A 214 3.86 10.13 9.40
CA PHE A 214 5.00 9.46 8.76
C PHE A 214 4.52 8.63 7.59
N VAL A 215 5.14 8.77 6.42
CA VAL A 215 4.81 7.99 5.23
C VAL A 215 5.82 6.87 5.07
N VAL A 216 5.33 5.64 4.97
CA VAL A 216 6.14 4.43 4.75
C VAL A 216 5.77 3.87 3.39
N SER A 217 6.67 4.00 2.42
CA SER A 217 6.45 3.56 1.05
C SER A 217 7.32 2.36 0.70
N ALA A 218 6.66 1.28 0.29
CA ALA A 218 7.28 0.00 -0.05
C ALA A 218 6.97 -0.38 -1.51
N PRO A 219 7.88 -0.13 -2.45
CA PRO A 219 7.81 -0.61 -3.82
C PRO A 219 8.42 -2.01 -3.96
N GLN A 220 8.12 -2.66 -5.09
CA GLN A 220 8.82 -3.87 -5.50
C GLN A 220 10.15 -3.53 -6.18
N TYR A 221 11.15 -4.39 -5.99
CA TYR A 221 12.29 -4.51 -6.90
C TYR A 221 12.09 -5.75 -7.76
N ILE A 222 12.01 -5.58 -9.08
CA ILE A 222 11.70 -6.69 -10.00
C ILE A 222 12.77 -6.77 -11.08
N PRO A 223 13.86 -7.53 -10.85
CA PRO A 223 14.83 -7.83 -11.89
C PRO A 223 14.24 -8.83 -12.90
N ARG A 224 14.72 -8.78 -14.15
CA ARG A 224 14.30 -9.73 -15.19
C ARG A 224 14.47 -11.20 -14.78
N THR A 225 15.52 -11.48 -14.02
CA THR A 225 15.84 -12.82 -13.52
C THR A 225 14.84 -13.39 -12.52
N ALA A 226 13.92 -12.57 -12.00
CA ALA A 226 12.85 -13.01 -11.10
C ALA A 226 11.72 -13.73 -11.83
N PHE A 227 11.58 -13.52 -13.14
CA PHE A 227 10.54 -14.16 -13.91
C PHE A 227 10.89 -15.63 -14.17
N PRO A 228 9.92 -16.56 -13.97
CA PRO A 228 10.14 -17.96 -14.28
C PRO A 228 10.33 -18.14 -15.80
N SER A 229 11.08 -19.18 -16.18
CA SER A 229 11.37 -19.45 -17.60
C SER A 229 10.15 -19.79 -18.45
N ASP A 230 9.08 -20.22 -17.80
CA ASP A 230 7.76 -20.54 -18.37
C ASP A 230 6.73 -19.41 -18.13
N PHE A 231 7.20 -18.17 -17.93
CA PHE A 231 6.28 -17.05 -17.81
C PHE A 231 5.42 -16.93 -19.08
N PRO A 232 4.07 -16.88 -18.94
CA PRO A 232 3.17 -17.10 -20.09
C PRO A 232 3.11 -15.94 -21.10
N LEU A 233 3.82 -14.85 -20.85
CA LEU A 233 3.87 -13.70 -21.78
C LEU A 233 5.31 -13.37 -22.13
N GLU A 234 5.49 -12.72 -23.29
CA GLU A 234 6.80 -12.18 -23.68
C GLU A 234 7.18 -11.00 -22.79
N LEU A 235 8.38 -11.04 -22.27
CA LEU A 235 8.95 -9.91 -21.54
C LEU A 235 9.68 -8.98 -22.52
N PRO A 236 9.41 -7.67 -22.50
CA PRO A 236 10.17 -6.71 -23.29
C PRO A 236 11.64 -6.72 -22.90
N GLU A 237 12.50 -6.21 -23.78
CA GLU A 237 13.93 -6.13 -23.52
C GLU A 237 14.20 -5.06 -22.45
N ALA A 238 14.34 -5.50 -21.21
CA ALA A 238 14.65 -4.67 -20.04
C ALA A 238 15.36 -5.52 -18.99
N GLU A 239 16.28 -4.93 -18.25
CA GLU A 239 16.97 -5.61 -17.14
C GLU A 239 16.12 -5.65 -15.86
N THR A 240 15.27 -4.63 -15.67
CA THR A 240 14.37 -4.52 -14.51
C THR A 240 12.98 -4.04 -14.94
N PHE A 241 11.97 -4.48 -14.20
CA PHE A 241 10.56 -4.11 -14.34
C PHE A 241 10.03 -3.32 -13.14
N GLY A 242 10.87 -3.07 -12.17
CA GLY A 242 10.68 -2.25 -11.00
C GLY A 242 12.03 -2.02 -10.33
N ARG A 243 12.50 -0.76 -10.30
CA ARG A 243 13.82 -0.42 -9.75
C ARG A 243 13.82 -0.22 -8.24
N GLY A 244 12.65 -0.26 -7.59
CA GLY A 244 12.52 0.05 -6.17
C GLY A 244 12.30 1.53 -5.88
N GLY A 245 12.74 1.98 -4.72
CA GLY A 245 12.56 3.33 -4.21
C GLY A 245 11.93 3.37 -2.81
N ALA A 246 12.11 2.29 -2.00
CA ALA A 246 11.59 2.23 -0.63
C ALA A 246 12.07 3.42 0.18
N CYS A 247 11.16 4.11 0.84
CA CYS A 247 11.48 5.30 1.61
C CYS A 247 10.53 5.52 2.80
N ILE A 248 11.02 6.28 3.79
CA ILE A 248 10.24 6.74 4.94
C ILE A 248 10.39 8.26 5.03
N ALA A 249 9.27 8.99 4.97
CA ALA A 249 9.23 10.45 5.04
C ALA A 249 8.62 10.91 6.37
N GLU A 250 9.17 12.00 6.94
CA GLU A 250 8.71 12.58 8.20
C GLU A 250 7.63 13.67 7.98
N PRO A 251 6.75 13.91 8.97
CA PRO A 251 5.53 14.71 8.79
C PRO A 251 5.72 16.22 8.68
N ALA A 252 6.83 16.79 9.19
CA ALA A 252 6.93 18.25 9.32
C ALA A 252 7.37 18.93 8.01
N TRP A 253 8.42 18.41 7.39
CA TRP A 253 9.03 19.01 6.19
C TRP A 253 9.14 18.03 5.03
N GLY A 254 8.64 16.79 5.22
CA GLY A 254 8.72 15.73 4.22
C GLY A 254 10.15 15.29 3.95
N GLU A 255 11.03 15.41 4.94
CA GLU A 255 12.39 14.88 4.81
C GLU A 255 12.37 13.36 4.81
N LEU A 256 13.24 12.76 4.01
CA LEU A 256 13.40 11.31 4.04
C LEU A 256 14.26 10.93 5.23
N LEU A 257 13.69 10.17 6.16
CA LEU A 257 14.41 9.57 7.28
C LEU A 257 15.27 8.39 6.82
N ALA A 258 14.79 7.65 5.81
CA ALA A 258 15.49 6.53 5.21
C ALA A 258 15.09 6.37 3.74
N GLY A 259 16.00 5.84 2.93
CA GLY A 259 15.81 5.69 1.48
C GLY A 259 16.09 6.97 0.68
N PRO A 260 15.78 6.98 -0.65
CA PRO A 260 15.22 5.85 -1.38
C PRO A 260 16.25 4.73 -1.64
N LEU A 261 15.82 3.48 -1.53
CA LEU A 261 16.62 2.30 -1.88
C LEU A 261 16.31 1.89 -3.32
N TYR A 262 17.32 1.77 -4.16
CA TYR A 262 17.16 1.38 -5.56
C TYR A 262 18.06 0.21 -5.96
N GLY A 263 17.57 -0.61 -6.89
CA GLY A 263 18.37 -1.61 -7.61
C GLY A 263 18.68 -2.90 -6.86
N GLU A 264 18.11 -3.09 -5.69
CA GLU A 264 18.33 -4.29 -4.87
C GLU A 264 17.14 -4.59 -3.96
N GLU A 265 17.05 -5.80 -3.44
CA GLU A 265 16.16 -6.13 -2.32
C GLU A 265 16.78 -5.63 -1.00
N GLY A 266 15.92 -5.26 -0.06
CA GLY A 266 16.32 -4.82 1.26
C GLY A 266 15.19 -4.16 2.01
N MET A 267 15.50 -3.56 3.14
CA MET A 267 14.55 -2.75 3.88
C MET A 267 15.19 -1.46 4.37
N VAL A 268 14.46 -0.36 4.30
CA VAL A 268 14.85 0.90 4.92
C VAL A 268 14.09 1.04 6.23
N ILE A 269 14.81 1.38 7.30
CA ILE A 269 14.29 1.40 8.67
C ILE A 269 14.45 2.81 9.25
N ALA A 270 13.44 3.26 9.99
CA ALA A 270 13.49 4.51 10.73
C ALA A 270 12.73 4.42 12.06
N ASP A 271 13.18 5.22 13.03
CA ASP A 271 12.48 5.46 14.29
C ASP A 271 11.55 6.67 14.13
N CYS A 272 10.24 6.43 14.15
CA CYS A 272 9.20 7.41 13.98
C CYS A 272 8.69 7.90 15.36
N ASP A 273 9.16 9.05 15.82
CA ASP A 273 8.59 9.72 17.00
C ASP A 273 7.24 10.35 16.63
N LEU A 274 6.15 9.70 17.01
CA LEU A 274 4.79 10.12 16.65
C LEU A 274 4.40 11.52 17.16
N ARG A 275 5.17 12.10 18.11
CA ARG A 275 4.99 13.50 18.53
C ARG A 275 5.31 14.49 17.42
N LYS A 276 6.17 14.12 16.48
CA LYS A 276 6.47 15.00 15.32
C LYS A 276 5.22 15.28 14.50
N GLY A 277 4.31 14.31 14.36
CA GLY A 277 3.02 14.52 13.70
C GLY A 277 2.13 15.55 14.42
N LEU A 278 2.09 15.51 15.76
CA LEU A 278 1.40 16.52 16.56
C LEU A 278 2.02 17.92 16.35
N HIS A 279 3.34 18.00 16.30
CA HIS A 279 4.03 19.27 16.05
C HIS A 279 3.79 19.78 14.64
N ALA A 280 3.79 18.91 13.62
CA ALA A 280 3.46 19.26 12.23
C ALA A 280 2.03 19.80 12.11
N LYS A 281 1.07 19.12 12.69
CA LYS A 281 -0.36 19.52 12.70
C LYS A 281 -0.61 20.83 13.43
N ARG A 282 0.25 21.28 14.34
CA ARG A 282 0.14 22.61 14.92
C ARG A 282 0.28 23.72 13.86
N TRP A 283 1.09 23.48 12.83
CA TRP A 283 1.32 24.45 11.76
C TRP A 283 0.32 24.29 10.62
N PHE A 284 0.03 23.05 10.24
CA PHE A 284 -0.88 22.72 9.16
C PHE A 284 -1.63 21.44 9.49
N ASP A 285 -2.94 21.53 9.66
CA ASP A 285 -3.85 20.41 9.82
C ASP A 285 -4.94 20.48 8.75
N ALA A 286 -4.76 19.66 7.70
CA ALA A 286 -5.63 19.68 6.53
C ALA A 286 -7.10 19.42 6.85
N VAL A 287 -7.38 18.62 7.89
CA VAL A 287 -8.73 18.24 8.33
C VAL A 287 -9.16 18.93 9.62
N GLY A 288 -8.25 19.69 10.24
CA GLY A 288 -8.48 20.49 11.43
C GLY A 288 -8.63 21.97 11.12
N HIS A 289 -7.71 22.82 11.62
CA HIS A 289 -7.83 24.26 11.52
C HIS A 289 -7.62 24.85 10.10
N TYR A 290 -7.15 24.05 9.14
CA TYR A 290 -7.14 24.41 7.70
C TYR A 290 -8.37 23.89 6.96
N ALA A 291 -9.19 23.05 7.60
CA ALA A 291 -10.44 22.61 6.98
C ALA A 291 -11.46 23.75 6.97
N ARG A 292 -11.92 24.13 5.80
CA ARG A 292 -12.98 25.12 5.60
C ARG A 292 -14.26 24.39 5.22
N ALA A 293 -14.80 23.59 6.18
CA ALA A 293 -16.04 22.84 5.97
C ALA A 293 -17.24 23.72 5.60
N ASP A 294 -17.19 25.00 5.97
CA ASP A 294 -18.14 26.02 5.57
C ASP A 294 -18.09 26.36 4.07
N VAL A 295 -16.96 26.10 3.42
CA VAL A 295 -16.72 26.39 1.99
C VAL A 295 -16.43 25.11 1.20
N LEU A 296 -15.69 24.18 1.78
CA LEU A 296 -15.16 22.98 1.13
C LEU A 296 -15.70 21.71 1.79
N ALA A 297 -17.00 21.64 2.05
CA ALA A 297 -17.62 20.42 2.58
C ALA A 297 -17.42 19.26 1.58
N PRO A 298 -16.89 18.10 2.01
CA PRO A 298 -16.91 16.91 1.16
C PRO A 298 -18.36 16.56 0.81
N PRO A 299 -18.60 15.94 -0.35
CA PRO A 299 -19.94 15.57 -0.76
C PRO A 299 -20.57 14.66 0.29
N THR A 300 -21.70 15.07 0.84
CA THR A 300 -22.62 14.17 1.53
C THR A 300 -23.45 13.41 0.50
N GLU A 301 -23.96 12.23 0.87
CA GLU A 301 -24.81 11.43 -0.03
C GLU A 301 -25.85 12.32 -0.72
N GLY A 302 -25.77 12.40 -2.05
CA GLY A 302 -26.74 13.10 -2.91
C GLY A 302 -26.40 14.53 -3.35
N ASP A 303 -25.45 15.22 -2.75
CA ASP A 303 -25.27 16.69 -3.00
C ASP A 303 -24.12 17.06 -3.95
N GLY A 304 -23.30 16.12 -4.40
CA GLY A 304 -22.09 16.45 -5.16
C GLY A 304 -21.10 17.31 -4.34
N ILE A 305 -19.98 17.66 -4.90
CA ILE A 305 -18.99 18.54 -4.24
C ILE A 305 -19.53 19.97 -4.25
N ARG A 306 -19.98 20.48 -3.11
CA ARG A 306 -20.32 21.91 -2.96
C ARG A 306 -19.09 22.74 -3.30
N GLY A 307 -19.16 23.60 -4.24
CA GLY A 307 -18.03 24.40 -4.77
C GLY A 307 -17.61 24.00 -6.18
N LEU A 308 -18.10 22.86 -6.68
CA LEU A 308 -18.03 22.51 -8.10
C LEU A 308 -19.41 22.57 -8.78
N ALA A 309 -20.43 23.06 -8.11
CA ALA A 309 -21.68 23.40 -8.79
C ALA A 309 -21.40 24.47 -9.86
N PRO A 310 -21.87 24.29 -11.09
CA PRO A 310 -21.74 25.34 -12.10
C PRO A 310 -22.35 26.63 -11.54
N PRO A 311 -21.81 27.81 -11.87
CA PRO A 311 -22.40 29.08 -11.45
C PRO A 311 -23.84 29.12 -11.88
N ASP A 312 -24.71 29.59 -10.98
CA ASP A 312 -26.14 29.83 -11.25
C ASP A 312 -26.27 30.61 -12.57
N PRO A 313 -26.99 30.11 -13.55
CA PRO A 313 -27.12 30.77 -14.85
C PRO A 313 -27.93 32.07 -14.82
N ARG A 314 -28.27 32.60 -13.65
CA ARG A 314 -28.99 33.86 -13.48
C ARG A 314 -28.07 35.04 -13.33
#